data_105eeb3eef2ecacd4ac52642f73060ce
#
_entry.id   105eeb3eef2ecacd4ac52642f73060ce
#
_cell.length_a   1.000
_cell.length_b   1.000
_cell.length_c   1.000
_cell.angle_alpha   90.00
_cell.angle_beta   90.00
_cell.angle_gamma   90.00
#
_symmetry.space_group_name_H-M   'P 1'
#
loop_
_entity.id
_entity.type
_entity.pdbx_description
1 polymer ?
#
loop_
_entity_poly.entity_id
_entity_poly.type
_entity_poly.pdbx_seq_one_letter_code
_entity_poly.pdbx_strand_id
1 'polypeptide(L)'
;MPTLRLALAQVNPTVGDLAGNAELVRRWTRQAADAGAHLVAFPEMALTGYPVEDLVFRRSFVAASRAALDRLAADLAADGLGDLPVVVGYLDADGPPQVSADAEPGRGARNAAALLHGGRVAATYFKHHLPNYGVFDEDRYFVPGDTLTVVRVGGVDVALTICEDLWQAGGPFAVARQAGVGLVVTINGSPYELNKDDVRRPLVSRRAVEAGAAIAYVNMIGGQDELVFEGDSMVVAADGTLLARAPQFVEHLLLHDLDLPGAADADAPEAGELADGMRVRRVRVGGDVPAPAGPAAVGGIVEPAAEEAEVWQALVLGLRDYVDKNRFPSVVLGLSGGIDSAVVAAIAVDALGPQRVVGVSLPSQHSSEHSRSDAADLAKRTGLDYRVEPIQPMVDTFLANMSLSGVTVENLQARVRGVILMALSNQEGHLVLTTGNKSELAVGYSTLYGDSVGGYNPIKDVWKTLVWRLAKWRNADAARRGGTPPIPENSIGKPPSAELSPGQLDSDTLPDYAVLDPILIGYVDGDLGRDGLVGAGHDAADVDRVLRMVDTAEYKRRQSAPGTKISMKAFGRDRRLPITNRWRERS
;
A
#
# COMPACT_ATOMS: atom_id res chain seq x y z
N MET A 1 35.23 -2.82 -18.41
CA MET A 1 33.92 -2.31 -18.04
C MET A 1 34.03 -1.85 -16.58
N PRO A 2 33.60 -0.65 -16.24
CA PRO A 2 33.56 -0.24 -14.85
C PRO A 2 32.55 -1.09 -14.07
N THR A 3 32.89 -1.41 -12.81
CA THR A 3 32.00 -2.12 -11.88
C THR A 3 31.43 -1.12 -10.89
N LEU A 4 30.11 -1.00 -10.80
CA LEU A 4 29.43 -0.20 -9.79
C LEU A 4 28.76 -1.08 -8.75
N ARG A 5 29.02 -0.81 -7.44
CA ARG A 5 28.23 -1.36 -6.34
C ARG A 5 27.04 -0.47 -6.11
N LEU A 6 25.86 -0.99 -6.40
CA LEU A 6 24.59 -0.31 -6.19
C LEU A 6 24.00 -0.68 -4.83
N ALA A 7 23.36 0.30 -4.18
CA ALA A 7 22.57 0.12 -2.99
C ALA A 7 21.15 0.62 -3.24
N LEU A 8 20.15 -0.24 -3.17
CA LEU A 8 18.74 0.12 -3.28
C LEU A 8 18.12 0.06 -1.89
N ALA A 9 17.79 1.23 -1.34
CA ALA A 9 17.27 1.38 0.00
C ALA A 9 15.74 1.31 -0.02
N GLN A 10 15.19 0.13 0.21
CA GLN A 10 13.76 -0.13 0.35
C GLN A 10 13.31 0.29 1.75
N VAL A 11 12.69 1.46 1.88
CA VAL A 11 12.42 2.14 3.14
C VAL A 11 10.96 2.52 3.32
N ASN A 12 10.55 2.79 4.57
CA ASN A 12 9.19 3.15 4.97
C ASN A 12 9.10 4.63 5.41
N PRO A 13 8.93 5.58 4.47
CA PRO A 13 8.75 6.99 4.80
C PRO A 13 7.35 7.27 5.34
N THR A 14 7.21 8.36 6.09
CA THR A 14 5.92 8.86 6.57
C THR A 14 5.56 10.17 5.88
N VAL A 15 4.35 10.28 5.33
CA VAL A 15 3.90 11.50 4.65
C VAL A 15 3.95 12.70 5.59
N GLY A 16 4.65 13.76 5.15
CA GLY A 16 4.76 15.02 5.90
C GLY A 16 5.85 15.05 6.98
N ASP A 17 6.46 13.94 7.33
CA ASP A 17 7.57 13.89 8.30
C ASP A 17 8.92 14.13 7.62
N LEU A 18 9.12 15.37 7.12
CA LEU A 18 10.34 15.73 6.39
C LEU A 18 11.63 15.50 7.21
N ALA A 19 11.58 15.72 8.52
CA ALA A 19 12.75 15.55 9.38
C ALA A 19 13.06 14.07 9.64
N GLY A 20 12.02 13.26 9.96
CA GLY A 20 12.17 11.82 10.16
C GLY A 20 12.59 11.11 8.88
N ASN A 21 12.03 11.49 7.74
CA ASN A 21 12.40 10.93 6.44
C ASN A 21 13.83 11.33 6.03
N ALA A 22 14.29 12.56 6.31
CA ALA A 22 15.67 12.96 6.08
C ALA A 22 16.65 12.13 6.94
N GLU A 23 16.32 11.89 8.21
CA GLU A 23 17.13 11.04 9.09
C GLU A 23 17.12 9.57 8.64
N LEU A 24 15.97 9.09 8.12
CA LEU A 24 15.87 7.78 7.48
C LEU A 24 16.85 7.66 6.31
N VAL A 25 16.86 8.64 5.40
CA VAL A 25 17.80 8.68 4.26
C VAL A 25 19.25 8.70 4.74
N ARG A 26 19.61 9.55 5.73
CA ARG A 26 20.98 9.62 6.28
C ARG A 26 21.43 8.27 6.86
N ARG A 27 20.57 7.62 7.65
CA ARG A 27 20.85 6.32 8.27
C ARG A 27 21.13 5.23 7.22
N TRP A 28 20.30 5.11 6.21
CA TRP A 28 20.46 4.09 5.16
C TRP A 28 21.62 4.42 4.21
N THR A 29 21.90 5.72 3.96
CA THR A 29 23.09 6.14 3.20
C THR A 29 24.37 5.75 3.91
N ARG A 30 24.42 5.88 5.24
CA ARG A 30 25.58 5.41 6.03
C ARG A 30 25.78 3.92 5.90
N GLN A 31 24.71 3.12 6.01
CA GLN A 31 24.80 1.67 5.82
C GLN A 31 25.29 1.29 4.40
N ALA A 32 24.83 2.02 3.38
CA ALA A 32 25.30 1.84 2.01
C ALA A 32 26.79 2.19 1.87
N ALA A 33 27.23 3.29 2.47
CA ALA A 33 28.64 3.70 2.48
C ALA A 33 29.53 2.68 3.20
N ASP A 34 29.10 2.19 4.37
CA ASP A 34 29.81 1.16 5.14
C ASP A 34 29.93 -0.16 4.34
N ALA A 35 28.95 -0.44 3.47
CA ALA A 35 28.99 -1.56 2.53
C ALA A 35 29.79 -1.28 1.24
N GLY A 36 30.39 -0.09 1.10
CA GLY A 36 31.20 0.31 -0.05
C GLY A 36 30.39 0.60 -1.32
N ALA A 37 29.15 1.07 -1.20
CA ALA A 37 28.33 1.45 -2.33
C ALA A 37 28.91 2.65 -3.11
N HIS A 38 28.74 2.65 -4.42
CA HIS A 38 29.14 3.74 -5.31
C HIS A 38 27.94 4.62 -5.71
N LEU A 39 26.73 4.13 -5.52
CA LEU A 39 25.48 4.84 -5.73
C LEU A 39 24.43 4.24 -4.80
N VAL A 40 23.69 5.08 -4.09
CA VAL A 40 22.51 4.66 -3.34
C VAL A 40 21.26 5.32 -3.89
N ALA A 41 20.17 4.56 -4.00
CA ALA A 41 18.87 5.06 -4.46
C ALA A 41 17.77 4.79 -3.43
N PHE A 42 16.95 5.80 -3.21
CA PHE A 42 15.76 5.79 -2.36
C PHE A 42 14.48 5.88 -3.21
N PRO A 43 13.33 5.45 -2.70
CA PRO A 43 12.06 5.46 -3.43
C PRO A 43 11.60 6.84 -3.87
N GLU A 44 10.59 6.82 -4.76
CA GLU A 44 9.80 7.99 -5.15
C GLU A 44 9.27 8.70 -3.91
N MET A 45 9.40 10.04 -3.89
CA MET A 45 8.99 10.90 -2.77
C MET A 45 9.44 10.42 -1.36
N ALA A 46 10.57 9.73 -1.26
CA ALA A 46 11.07 9.23 0.03
C ALA A 46 11.24 10.34 1.07
N LEU A 47 11.54 11.57 0.66
CA LEU A 47 11.70 12.72 1.58
C LEU A 47 10.37 13.25 2.09
N THR A 48 9.31 13.24 1.28
CA THR A 48 7.98 13.77 1.64
C THR A 48 6.99 12.71 2.09
N GLY A 49 7.27 11.44 1.80
CA GLY A 49 6.30 10.35 1.81
C GLY A 49 5.39 10.39 0.58
N TYR A 50 4.74 9.29 0.23
CA TYR A 50 3.84 9.13 -0.91
C TYR A 50 2.59 8.33 -0.52
N PRO A 51 1.39 8.69 -1.04
CA PRO A 51 1.08 9.87 -1.85
C PRO A 51 0.89 11.13 -0.99
N VAL A 52 1.30 12.28 -1.51
CA VAL A 52 1.18 13.57 -0.80
C VAL A 52 -0.21 14.20 -0.88
N GLU A 53 -1.07 13.69 -1.77
CA GLU A 53 -2.45 14.16 -1.98
C GLU A 53 -2.54 15.70 -2.04
N ASP A 54 -3.55 16.31 -1.45
CA ASP A 54 -3.78 17.76 -1.45
C ASP A 54 -2.72 18.58 -0.66
N LEU A 55 -1.75 17.93 0.00
CA LEU A 55 -0.60 18.66 0.56
C LEU A 55 0.22 19.36 -0.53
N VAL A 56 0.21 18.84 -1.76
CA VAL A 56 0.88 19.44 -2.93
C VAL A 56 0.40 20.87 -3.21
N PHE A 57 -0.85 21.20 -2.89
CA PHE A 57 -1.40 22.54 -3.09
C PHE A 57 -0.95 23.54 -2.02
N ARG A 58 -0.30 23.06 -0.96
CA ARG A 58 0.25 23.91 0.09
C ARG A 58 1.65 24.38 -0.29
N ARG A 59 1.78 25.62 -0.74
CA ARG A 59 3.07 26.22 -1.11
C ARG A 59 4.12 26.11 0.00
N SER A 60 3.71 26.21 1.26
CA SER A 60 4.58 26.02 2.42
C SER A 60 5.14 24.60 2.51
N PHE A 61 4.37 23.58 2.13
CA PHE A 61 4.81 22.19 2.13
C PHE A 61 5.84 21.94 1.00
N VAL A 62 5.58 22.44 -0.21
CA VAL A 62 6.52 22.37 -1.33
C VAL A 62 7.84 23.09 -0.99
N ALA A 63 7.76 24.32 -0.44
CA ALA A 63 8.94 25.05 0.01
C ALA A 63 9.71 24.33 1.12
N ALA A 64 9.00 23.69 2.06
CA ALA A 64 9.59 22.89 3.13
C ALA A 64 10.30 21.64 2.59
N SER A 65 9.73 20.97 1.56
CA SER A 65 10.36 19.84 0.87
C SER A 65 11.70 20.23 0.24
N ARG A 66 11.72 21.33 -0.52
CA ARG A 66 12.97 21.86 -1.14
C ARG A 66 14.02 22.21 -0.08
N ALA A 67 13.63 22.93 0.95
CA ALA A 67 14.53 23.29 2.04
C ALA A 67 15.05 22.07 2.83
N ALA A 68 14.21 21.02 2.96
CA ALA A 68 14.64 19.77 3.59
C ALA A 68 15.65 19.02 2.72
N LEU A 69 15.47 19.04 1.38
CA LEU A 69 16.41 18.44 0.42
C LEU A 69 17.78 19.13 0.48
N ASP A 70 17.81 20.47 0.48
CA ASP A 70 19.06 21.24 0.57
C ASP A 70 19.79 20.95 1.89
N ARG A 71 19.05 20.90 3.02
CA ARG A 71 19.61 20.54 4.32
C ARG A 71 20.14 19.11 4.34
N LEU A 72 19.37 18.15 3.79
CA LEU A 72 19.81 16.75 3.70
C LEU A 72 21.13 16.61 2.93
N ALA A 73 21.29 17.32 1.81
CA ALA A 73 22.54 17.32 1.05
C ALA A 73 23.72 17.83 1.89
N ALA A 74 23.52 18.96 2.61
CA ALA A 74 24.54 19.52 3.50
C ALA A 74 24.86 18.59 4.69
N ASP A 75 23.83 17.98 5.30
CA ASP A 75 23.98 17.05 6.41
C ASP A 75 24.75 15.78 6.00
N LEU A 76 24.48 15.22 4.82
CA LEU A 76 25.23 14.09 4.27
C LEU A 76 26.72 14.43 4.10
N ALA A 77 27.04 15.65 3.64
CA ALA A 77 28.44 16.09 3.55
C ALA A 77 29.08 16.26 4.93
N ALA A 78 28.35 16.85 5.89
CA ALA A 78 28.83 17.00 7.27
C ALA A 78 29.05 15.65 7.97
N ASP A 79 28.26 14.63 7.60
CA ASP A 79 28.41 13.24 8.07
C ASP A 79 29.59 12.49 7.42
N GLY A 80 30.31 13.12 6.49
CA GLY A 80 31.39 12.50 5.71
C GLY A 80 30.90 11.58 4.58
N LEU A 81 29.63 11.71 4.18
CA LEU A 81 28.99 10.92 3.11
C LEU A 81 28.81 11.72 1.81
N GLY A 82 29.37 12.93 1.73
CA GLY A 82 29.17 13.85 0.61
C GLY A 82 29.66 13.32 -0.75
N ASP A 83 30.65 12.44 -0.76
CA ASP A 83 31.21 11.86 -1.99
C ASP A 83 30.42 10.68 -2.53
N LEU A 84 29.48 10.09 -1.75
CA LEU A 84 28.58 9.05 -2.21
C LEU A 84 27.38 9.69 -2.93
N PRO A 85 27.17 9.43 -4.22
CA PRO A 85 25.98 9.88 -4.94
C PRO A 85 24.71 9.24 -4.36
N VAL A 86 23.71 10.08 -4.01
CA VAL A 86 22.44 9.66 -3.40
C VAL A 86 21.28 10.11 -4.28
N VAL A 87 20.49 9.17 -4.81
CA VAL A 87 19.24 9.45 -5.51
C VAL A 87 18.09 9.40 -4.53
N VAL A 88 17.33 10.50 -4.40
CA VAL A 88 16.18 10.59 -3.48
C VAL A 88 14.98 11.24 -4.16
N GLY A 89 13.79 10.63 -3.98
CA GLY A 89 12.51 11.19 -4.43
C GLY A 89 12.01 12.29 -3.48
N TYR A 90 11.51 13.40 -4.05
CA TYR A 90 11.00 14.54 -3.30
C TYR A 90 9.94 15.32 -4.08
N LEU A 91 9.28 16.27 -3.43
CA LEU A 91 8.32 17.19 -4.03
C LEU A 91 9.03 18.51 -4.39
N ASP A 92 8.99 18.88 -5.69
CA ASP A 92 9.53 20.14 -6.21
C ASP A 92 8.44 21.02 -6.83
N ALA A 93 8.81 22.16 -7.35
CA ALA A 93 7.98 23.05 -8.15
C ALA A 93 8.79 23.91 -9.11
N ASP A 94 8.15 24.39 -10.18
CA ASP A 94 8.76 25.33 -11.12
C ASP A 94 9.05 26.70 -10.48
N GLY A 95 10.24 27.20 -10.71
CA GLY A 95 10.68 28.54 -10.26
C GLY A 95 10.89 28.71 -8.75
N PRO A 96 11.25 29.92 -8.31
CA PRO A 96 11.34 30.22 -6.89
C PRO A 96 9.95 30.17 -6.25
N PRO A 97 9.83 29.85 -4.96
CA PRO A 97 8.56 29.86 -4.25
C PRO A 97 7.98 31.29 -4.19
N GLN A 98 7.37 31.72 -5.29
CA GLN A 98 6.77 33.06 -5.40
C GLN A 98 5.40 33.06 -4.73
N VAL A 99 5.25 33.92 -3.75
CA VAL A 99 3.96 34.31 -3.15
C VAL A 99 3.28 35.29 -4.11
N SER A 100 2.77 34.81 -5.25
CA SER A 100 1.84 35.58 -6.05
C SER A 100 0.42 35.22 -5.63
N ALA A 101 -0.37 36.21 -5.23
CA ALA A 101 -1.76 36.02 -4.85
C ALA A 101 -2.64 35.51 -6.01
N ASP A 102 -2.17 35.65 -7.25
CA ASP A 102 -2.92 35.36 -8.48
C ASP A 102 -2.55 34.01 -9.13
N ALA A 103 -1.61 33.24 -8.56
CA ALA A 103 -1.28 31.93 -9.09
C ALA A 103 -2.31 30.89 -8.64
N GLU A 104 -2.88 30.15 -9.59
CA GLU A 104 -3.76 29.01 -9.28
C GLU A 104 -3.07 28.02 -8.33
N PRO A 105 -3.73 27.56 -7.29
CA PRO A 105 -3.17 26.57 -6.38
C PRO A 105 -2.74 25.31 -7.14
N GLY A 106 -1.51 24.82 -6.87
CA GLY A 106 -1.00 23.57 -7.42
C GLY A 106 -0.37 23.61 -8.81
N ARG A 107 -0.48 24.71 -9.57
CA ARG A 107 0.23 24.82 -10.86
C ARG A 107 1.74 24.89 -10.64
N GLY A 108 2.48 23.97 -11.30
CA GLY A 108 3.93 23.92 -11.30
C GLY A 108 4.56 22.97 -10.27
N ALA A 109 3.78 22.21 -9.51
CA ALA A 109 4.33 21.15 -8.67
C ALA A 109 4.90 20.01 -9.53
N ARG A 110 5.99 19.39 -9.05
CA ARG A 110 6.74 18.36 -9.77
C ARG A 110 6.99 17.17 -8.84
N ASN A 111 6.70 15.98 -9.32
CA ASN A 111 7.23 14.74 -8.75
C ASN A 111 8.67 14.59 -9.23
N ALA A 112 9.65 14.61 -8.33
CA ALA A 112 11.04 14.79 -8.66
C ALA A 112 11.97 13.75 -8.03
N ALA A 113 13.05 13.41 -8.74
CA ALA A 113 14.23 12.72 -8.23
C ALA A 113 15.43 13.67 -8.22
N ALA A 114 16.09 13.79 -7.08
CA ALA A 114 17.33 14.54 -6.94
C ALA A 114 18.52 13.60 -6.81
N LEU A 115 19.64 13.96 -7.44
CA LEU A 115 20.94 13.40 -7.11
C LEU A 115 21.67 14.35 -6.19
N LEU A 116 21.97 13.90 -4.97
CA LEU A 116 22.77 14.63 -3.98
C LEU A 116 24.23 14.20 -4.08
N HIS A 117 25.15 15.16 -4.13
CA HIS A 117 26.60 14.93 -4.13
C HIS A 117 27.34 16.21 -3.77
N GLY A 118 28.45 16.12 -3.05
CA GLY A 118 29.28 17.27 -2.68
C GLY A 118 28.55 18.29 -1.81
N GLY A 119 27.61 17.84 -0.96
CA GLY A 119 26.84 18.71 -0.08
C GLY A 119 25.75 19.54 -0.76
N ARG A 120 25.38 19.22 -1.98
CA ARG A 120 24.39 19.97 -2.78
C ARG A 120 23.55 19.06 -3.68
N VAL A 121 22.45 19.59 -4.17
CA VAL A 121 21.68 18.97 -5.26
C VAL A 121 22.48 19.14 -6.55
N ALA A 122 23.03 18.04 -7.06
CA ALA A 122 23.86 18.03 -8.26
C ALA A 122 23.04 17.94 -9.56
N ALA A 123 21.94 17.19 -9.52
CA ALA A 123 21.03 17.00 -10.66
C ALA A 123 19.60 16.76 -10.17
N THR A 124 18.62 17.07 -11.03
CA THR A 124 17.19 16.82 -10.77
C THR A 124 16.55 16.24 -12.03
N TYR A 125 15.69 15.27 -11.87
CA TYR A 125 14.80 14.72 -12.88
C TYR A 125 13.35 14.93 -12.45
N PHE A 126 12.46 15.26 -13.37
CA PHE A 126 11.02 15.38 -13.16
C PHE A 126 10.29 14.27 -13.89
N LYS A 127 9.38 13.59 -13.18
CA LYS A 127 8.55 12.51 -13.71
C LYS A 127 7.88 12.92 -15.02
N HIS A 128 8.02 12.10 -16.04
CA HIS A 128 7.50 12.38 -17.39
C HIS A 128 6.06 11.89 -17.55
N HIS A 129 5.81 10.62 -17.21
CA HIS A 129 4.48 10.04 -17.28
C HIS A 129 3.77 10.16 -15.93
N LEU A 130 2.58 10.76 -15.92
CA LEU A 130 1.76 10.95 -14.73
C LEU A 130 0.59 9.98 -14.76
N PRO A 131 0.47 9.04 -13.80
CA PRO A 131 -0.66 8.11 -13.75
C PRO A 131 -1.94 8.83 -13.33
N ASN A 132 -3.04 8.54 -14.05
CA ASN A 132 -4.36 9.11 -13.78
C ASN A 132 -5.44 8.02 -13.89
N TYR A 133 -5.25 6.91 -13.19
CA TYR A 133 -6.12 5.74 -13.16
C TYR A 133 -6.05 5.05 -11.79
N GLY A 134 -7.08 4.26 -11.44
CA GLY A 134 -7.16 3.56 -10.16
C GLY A 134 -7.04 4.52 -8.97
N VAL A 135 -5.99 4.34 -8.18
CA VAL A 135 -5.69 5.17 -7.00
C VAL A 135 -4.92 6.46 -7.32
N PHE A 136 -4.51 6.65 -8.56
CA PHE A 136 -3.68 7.78 -8.98
C PHE A 136 -4.49 8.90 -9.61
N ASP A 137 -4.18 10.14 -9.21
CA ASP A 137 -4.72 11.39 -9.76
C ASP A 137 -3.57 12.38 -10.03
N GLU A 138 -2.42 11.92 -10.56
CA GLU A 138 -1.20 12.75 -10.64
C GLU A 138 -1.33 13.91 -11.64
N ASP A 139 -2.14 13.79 -12.69
CA ASP A 139 -2.46 14.90 -13.60
C ASP A 139 -3.13 16.09 -12.89
N ARG A 140 -3.79 15.83 -11.76
CA ARG A 140 -4.38 16.88 -10.93
C ARG A 140 -3.33 17.66 -10.15
N TYR A 141 -2.20 17.04 -9.84
CA TYR A 141 -1.21 17.55 -8.90
C TYR A 141 0.04 18.09 -9.60
N PHE A 142 0.54 17.39 -10.59
CA PHE A 142 1.87 17.61 -11.13
C PHE A 142 1.89 18.07 -12.59
N VAL A 143 3.00 18.68 -12.96
CA VAL A 143 3.34 18.98 -14.35
C VAL A 143 4.40 17.99 -14.81
N PRO A 144 4.24 17.34 -15.98
CA PRO A 144 5.20 16.36 -16.49
C PRO A 144 6.54 17.00 -16.86
N GLY A 145 7.64 16.26 -16.64
CA GLY A 145 8.97 16.62 -17.14
C GLY A 145 9.13 16.35 -18.63
N ASP A 146 10.03 17.05 -19.29
CA ASP A 146 10.36 16.91 -20.72
C ASP A 146 11.84 16.58 -20.97
N THR A 147 12.61 16.33 -19.93
CA THR A 147 14.06 16.19 -20.01
C THR A 147 14.55 14.98 -19.24
N LEU A 148 15.14 14.00 -19.92
CA LEU A 148 15.82 12.87 -19.29
C LEU A 148 17.14 13.35 -18.69
N THR A 149 17.30 13.21 -17.39
CA THR A 149 18.55 13.52 -16.69
C THR A 149 19.44 12.29 -16.65
N VAL A 150 20.62 12.42 -17.23
CA VAL A 150 21.69 11.41 -17.23
C VAL A 150 22.84 11.91 -16.37
N VAL A 151 23.19 11.14 -15.35
CA VAL A 151 24.30 11.48 -14.45
C VAL A 151 25.46 10.52 -14.66
N ARG A 152 26.68 11.02 -14.70
CA ARG A 152 27.88 10.19 -14.85
C ARG A 152 28.47 9.88 -13.49
N VAL A 153 28.41 8.61 -13.12
CA VAL A 153 28.94 8.07 -11.84
C VAL A 153 29.94 6.97 -12.15
N GLY A 154 31.17 7.09 -11.67
CA GLY A 154 32.21 6.07 -11.85
C GLY A 154 32.47 5.68 -13.32
N GLY A 155 32.38 6.63 -14.23
CA GLY A 155 32.58 6.39 -15.67
C GLY A 155 31.37 5.74 -16.37
N VAL A 156 30.21 5.57 -15.71
CA VAL A 156 28.97 5.04 -16.27
C VAL A 156 27.92 6.15 -16.39
N ASP A 157 27.24 6.22 -17.53
CA ASP A 157 26.07 7.09 -17.71
C ASP A 157 24.82 6.41 -17.13
N VAL A 158 24.19 7.04 -16.15
CA VAL A 158 23.04 6.57 -15.37
C VAL A 158 21.84 7.49 -15.63
N ALA A 159 20.76 6.99 -16.19
CA ALA A 159 19.50 7.72 -16.36
C ALA A 159 18.66 7.63 -15.09
N LEU A 160 17.98 8.72 -14.72
CA LEU A 160 17.01 8.75 -13.63
C LEU A 160 15.58 8.70 -14.20
N THR A 161 14.73 7.85 -13.64
CA THR A 161 13.30 7.72 -13.98
C THR A 161 12.46 7.52 -12.71
N ILE A 162 11.15 7.79 -12.81
CA ILE A 162 10.23 7.70 -11.67
C ILE A 162 8.99 6.89 -12.06
N CYS A 163 8.80 5.75 -11.41
CA CYS A 163 7.59 4.92 -11.30
C CYS A 163 6.84 4.72 -12.64
N GLU A 164 5.84 5.56 -12.95
CA GLU A 164 5.00 5.45 -14.15
C GLU A 164 5.80 5.54 -15.46
N ASP A 165 6.96 6.18 -15.43
CA ASP A 165 7.88 6.19 -16.58
C ASP A 165 8.22 4.77 -17.06
N LEU A 166 8.23 3.80 -16.14
CA LEU A 166 8.45 2.39 -16.45
C LEU A 166 7.21 1.71 -17.02
N TRP A 167 5.99 2.12 -16.62
CA TRP A 167 4.76 1.43 -17.02
C TRP A 167 4.35 1.73 -18.46
N GLN A 168 4.65 2.93 -18.96
CA GLN A 168 4.34 3.32 -20.35
C GLN A 168 5.50 3.01 -21.30
N ALA A 169 5.17 2.63 -22.53
CA ALA A 169 6.16 2.39 -23.59
C ALA A 169 6.65 3.71 -24.19
N GLY A 170 7.88 3.75 -24.69
CA GLY A 170 8.47 4.96 -25.22
C GLY A 170 9.03 5.87 -24.13
N GLY A 171 8.91 7.20 -24.30
CA GLY A 171 9.32 8.20 -23.33
C GLY A 171 10.75 8.00 -22.80
N PRO A 172 10.94 8.07 -21.46
CA PRO A 172 12.27 8.03 -20.85
C PRO A 172 13.10 6.81 -21.19
N PHE A 173 12.50 5.61 -21.38
CA PHE A 173 13.23 4.37 -21.68
C PHE A 173 13.73 4.32 -23.12
N ALA A 174 12.92 4.77 -24.09
CA ALA A 174 13.35 4.90 -25.48
C ALA A 174 14.46 5.97 -25.62
N VAL A 175 14.33 7.08 -24.89
CA VAL A 175 15.34 8.15 -24.86
C VAL A 175 16.63 7.67 -24.19
N ALA A 176 16.55 6.87 -23.11
CA ALA A 176 17.71 6.27 -22.46
C ALA A 176 18.53 5.39 -23.43
N ARG A 177 17.85 4.61 -24.30
CA ARG A 177 18.50 3.85 -25.37
C ARG A 177 19.25 4.74 -26.35
N GLN A 178 18.59 5.82 -26.82
CA GLN A 178 19.20 6.77 -27.75
C GLN A 178 20.39 7.52 -27.12
N ALA A 179 20.30 7.78 -25.81
CA ALA A 179 21.36 8.40 -25.04
C ALA A 179 22.53 7.44 -24.74
N GLY A 180 22.37 6.14 -24.97
CA GLY A 180 23.42 5.14 -24.75
C GLY A 180 23.83 4.96 -23.29
N VAL A 181 22.87 5.03 -22.37
CA VAL A 181 23.15 4.86 -20.93
C VAL A 181 23.46 3.40 -20.59
N GLY A 182 24.31 3.18 -19.58
CA GLY A 182 24.61 1.83 -19.09
C GLY A 182 23.66 1.33 -18.00
N LEU A 183 23.00 2.26 -17.30
CA LEU A 183 22.10 1.98 -16.18
C LEU A 183 20.92 2.94 -16.19
N VAL A 184 19.73 2.43 -15.85
CA VAL A 184 18.56 3.23 -15.49
C VAL A 184 18.25 2.99 -14.02
N VAL A 185 18.22 4.04 -13.21
CA VAL A 185 17.72 3.99 -11.83
C VAL A 185 16.27 4.46 -11.83
N THR A 186 15.35 3.57 -11.49
CA THR A 186 13.92 3.86 -11.38
C THR A 186 13.51 3.86 -9.91
N ILE A 187 13.13 5.03 -9.40
CA ILE A 187 12.61 5.16 -8.04
C ILE A 187 11.08 5.07 -8.05
N ASN A 188 10.49 4.32 -7.12
CA ASN A 188 9.08 3.96 -7.20
C ASN A 188 8.34 4.11 -5.87
N GLY A 189 7.07 4.51 -5.97
CA GLY A 189 6.03 4.41 -4.97
C GLY A 189 4.86 3.58 -5.53
N SER A 190 5.16 2.38 -6.02
CA SER A 190 4.16 1.50 -6.65
C SER A 190 3.43 0.70 -5.57
N PRO A 191 2.11 0.91 -5.35
CA PRO A 191 1.37 0.22 -4.31
C PRO A 191 1.16 -1.26 -4.65
N TYR A 192 1.03 -2.05 -3.58
CA TYR A 192 0.68 -3.46 -3.64
C TYR A 192 -0.73 -3.67 -4.18
N GLU A 193 -0.88 -4.65 -5.02
CA GLU A 193 -2.12 -5.28 -5.43
C GLU A 193 -1.84 -6.76 -5.61
N LEU A 194 -2.82 -7.59 -5.30
CA LEU A 194 -2.71 -9.05 -5.44
C LEU A 194 -2.33 -9.42 -6.88
N ASN A 195 -1.30 -10.26 -7.04
CA ASN A 195 -0.72 -10.70 -8.32
C ASN A 195 -0.05 -9.58 -9.16
N LYS A 196 0.25 -8.42 -8.60
CA LYS A 196 0.90 -7.34 -9.35
C LYS A 196 2.38 -7.61 -9.63
N ASP A 197 3.04 -8.38 -8.79
CA ASP A 197 4.43 -8.81 -9.00
C ASP A 197 4.59 -9.69 -10.25
N ASP A 198 3.58 -10.50 -10.59
CA ASP A 198 3.52 -11.27 -11.82
C ASP A 198 3.54 -10.39 -13.09
N VAL A 199 3.09 -9.14 -12.98
CA VAL A 199 3.11 -8.15 -14.06
C VAL A 199 4.36 -7.27 -14.00
N ARG A 200 4.78 -6.87 -12.79
CA ARG A 200 5.88 -5.93 -12.55
C ARG A 200 7.22 -6.49 -13.03
N ARG A 201 7.59 -7.68 -12.61
CA ARG A 201 8.87 -8.30 -13.00
C ARG A 201 9.03 -8.42 -14.52
N PRO A 202 8.07 -9.00 -15.28
CA PRO A 202 8.15 -9.03 -16.74
C PRO A 202 8.22 -7.64 -17.39
N LEU A 203 7.57 -6.64 -16.78
CA LEU A 203 7.60 -5.26 -17.24
C LEU A 203 9.01 -4.67 -17.10
N VAL A 204 9.64 -4.78 -15.92
CA VAL A 204 11.02 -4.31 -15.70
C VAL A 204 11.99 -4.96 -16.68
N SER A 205 11.86 -6.28 -16.90
CA SER A 205 12.68 -7.02 -17.89
C SER A 205 12.49 -6.47 -19.31
N ARG A 206 11.26 -6.21 -19.74
CA ARG A 206 11.00 -5.60 -21.06
C ARG A 206 11.61 -4.21 -21.20
N ARG A 207 11.53 -3.39 -20.14
CA ARG A 207 12.09 -2.04 -20.14
C ARG A 207 13.62 -2.04 -20.17
N ALA A 208 14.28 -3.01 -19.52
CA ALA A 208 15.72 -3.18 -19.62
C ALA A 208 16.16 -3.46 -21.08
N VAL A 209 15.45 -4.35 -21.76
CA VAL A 209 15.68 -4.66 -23.18
C VAL A 209 15.38 -3.45 -24.07
N GLU A 210 14.29 -2.70 -23.80
CA GLU A 210 13.93 -1.48 -24.52
C GLU A 210 15.02 -0.41 -24.38
N ALA A 211 15.47 -0.13 -23.16
CA ALA A 211 16.54 0.83 -22.90
C ALA A 211 17.91 0.36 -23.38
N GLY A 212 18.11 -0.94 -23.57
CA GLY A 212 19.42 -1.55 -23.80
C GLY A 212 20.40 -1.33 -22.64
N ALA A 213 19.88 -1.19 -21.43
CA ALA A 213 20.60 -0.85 -20.21
C ALA A 213 20.12 -1.70 -19.03
N ALA A 214 20.97 -1.93 -18.02
CA ALA A 214 20.53 -2.51 -16.77
C ALA A 214 19.53 -1.59 -16.06
N ILE A 215 18.62 -2.16 -15.27
CA ILE A 215 17.67 -1.42 -14.44
C ILE A 215 17.91 -1.71 -12.96
N ALA A 216 18.05 -0.66 -12.17
CA ALA A 216 17.99 -0.67 -10.72
C ALA A 216 16.62 -0.11 -10.29
N TYR A 217 15.69 -1.02 -9.93
CA TYR A 217 14.33 -0.70 -9.52
C TYR A 217 14.25 -0.67 -8.00
N VAL A 218 14.07 0.50 -7.39
CA VAL A 218 13.84 0.63 -5.95
C VAL A 218 12.40 1.05 -5.68
N ASN A 219 11.71 0.31 -4.81
CA ASN A 219 10.34 0.60 -4.40
C ASN A 219 10.26 0.83 -2.88
N MET A 220 9.30 1.65 -2.45
CA MET A 220 9.05 1.87 -1.03
C MET A 220 8.32 0.68 -0.40
N ILE A 221 8.40 0.59 0.92
CA ILE A 221 7.51 -0.23 1.74
C ILE A 221 6.67 0.63 2.66
N GLY A 222 5.66 0.03 3.26
CA GLY A 222 4.87 0.63 4.33
C GLY A 222 3.40 0.75 3.99
N GLY A 223 2.60 1.09 5.01
CA GLY A 223 1.20 1.48 4.86
C GLY A 223 1.07 3.00 4.86
N GLN A 224 0.22 3.51 3.98
CA GLN A 224 -0.19 4.91 3.96
C GLN A 224 -1.67 5.00 3.63
N ASP A 225 -2.47 5.40 4.61
CA ASP A 225 -3.93 5.39 4.53
C ASP A 225 -4.47 3.99 4.15
N GLU A 226 -5.08 3.84 2.98
CA GLU A 226 -5.57 2.54 2.49
C GLU A 226 -4.53 1.78 1.67
N LEU A 227 -3.43 2.44 1.25
CA LEU A 227 -2.40 1.84 0.40
C LEU A 227 -1.34 1.11 1.21
N VAL A 228 -0.84 0.02 0.66
CA VAL A 228 0.33 -0.69 1.14
C VAL A 228 1.34 -0.77 0.02
N PHE A 229 2.62 -0.62 0.38
CA PHE A 229 3.75 -0.77 -0.54
C PHE A 229 4.58 -1.94 -0.05
N GLU A 230 4.83 -2.90 -0.93
CA GLU A 230 5.49 -4.15 -0.57
C GLU A 230 7.01 -4.14 -0.75
N GLY A 231 7.55 -3.08 -1.38
CA GLY A 231 8.96 -3.06 -1.77
C GLY A 231 9.20 -3.87 -3.03
N ASP A 232 9.76 -5.07 -2.90
CA ASP A 232 10.06 -5.93 -4.05
C ASP A 232 11.06 -5.26 -5.03
N SER A 233 12.06 -4.56 -4.46
CA SER A 233 13.11 -3.90 -5.23
C SER A 233 13.99 -4.92 -5.95
N MET A 234 14.46 -4.58 -7.16
CA MET A 234 15.19 -5.54 -7.99
C MET A 234 16.25 -4.90 -8.87
N VAL A 235 17.20 -5.72 -9.30
CA VAL A 235 18.21 -5.38 -10.30
C VAL A 235 18.04 -6.33 -11.47
N VAL A 236 17.95 -5.78 -12.69
CA VAL A 236 17.74 -6.51 -13.93
C VAL A 236 18.82 -6.11 -14.94
N ALA A 237 19.43 -7.08 -15.60
CA ALA A 237 20.43 -6.85 -16.65
C ALA A 237 19.81 -6.27 -17.93
N ALA A 238 20.64 -5.72 -18.80
CA ALA A 238 20.20 -5.13 -20.09
C ALA A 238 19.50 -6.14 -21.03
N ASP A 239 19.71 -7.42 -20.85
CA ASP A 239 19.03 -8.50 -21.60
C ASP A 239 17.69 -8.93 -20.96
N GLY A 240 17.30 -8.31 -19.85
CA GLY A 240 16.08 -8.63 -19.10
C GLY A 240 16.25 -9.70 -18.03
N THR A 241 17.45 -10.23 -17.80
CA THR A 241 17.73 -11.24 -16.77
C THR A 241 17.64 -10.62 -15.39
N LEU A 242 16.86 -11.22 -14.47
CA LEU A 242 16.82 -10.82 -13.06
C LEU A 242 18.13 -11.21 -12.37
N LEU A 243 18.82 -10.24 -11.77
CA LEU A 243 20.10 -10.43 -11.08
C LEU A 243 19.98 -10.47 -9.56
N ALA A 244 19.08 -9.63 -9.01
CA ALA A 244 18.83 -9.56 -7.57
C ALA A 244 17.39 -9.12 -7.30
N ARG A 245 16.81 -9.60 -6.18
CA ARG A 245 15.46 -9.26 -5.73
C ARG A 245 15.41 -9.17 -4.21
N ALA A 246 14.92 -8.05 -3.69
CA ALA A 246 14.73 -7.84 -2.26
C ALA A 246 13.50 -8.59 -1.72
N PRO A 247 13.42 -8.86 -0.41
CA PRO A 247 12.21 -9.40 0.21
C PRO A 247 11.07 -8.40 0.19
N GLN A 248 9.82 -8.92 0.19
CA GLN A 248 8.60 -8.13 0.27
C GLN A 248 8.27 -7.74 1.72
N PHE A 249 7.57 -6.62 1.92
CA PHE A 249 6.98 -6.12 3.19
C PHE A 249 7.95 -5.86 4.35
N VAL A 250 9.24 -5.70 4.06
CA VAL A 250 10.28 -5.36 5.05
C VAL A 250 11.21 -4.28 4.53
N GLU A 251 11.74 -3.43 5.43
CA GLU A 251 12.85 -2.53 5.07
C GLU A 251 14.09 -3.35 4.72
N HIS A 252 14.77 -3.00 3.64
CA HIS A 252 15.92 -3.75 3.15
C HIS A 252 16.90 -2.88 2.36
N LEU A 253 18.20 -3.16 2.49
CA LEU A 253 19.25 -2.60 1.63
C LEU A 253 19.71 -3.67 0.64
N LEU A 254 19.23 -3.60 -0.60
CA LEU A 254 19.66 -4.52 -1.64
C LEU A 254 20.98 -4.02 -2.24
N LEU A 255 22.05 -4.78 -2.04
CA LEU A 255 23.39 -4.50 -2.57
C LEU A 255 23.68 -5.42 -3.76
N HIS A 256 24.16 -4.85 -4.87
CA HIS A 256 24.55 -5.63 -6.03
C HIS A 256 25.67 -4.96 -6.83
N ASP A 257 26.69 -5.73 -7.21
CA ASP A 257 27.79 -5.27 -8.07
C ASP A 257 27.43 -5.53 -9.55
N LEU A 258 27.47 -4.48 -10.37
CA LEU A 258 27.18 -4.54 -11.80
C LEU A 258 28.38 -4.12 -12.62
N ASP A 259 28.78 -4.98 -13.57
CA ASP A 259 29.68 -4.61 -14.67
C ASP A 259 28.89 -3.92 -15.78
N LEU A 260 29.16 -2.65 -15.99
CA LEU A 260 28.36 -1.77 -16.87
C LEU A 260 29.21 -1.22 -18.01
N PRO A 261 28.59 -0.89 -19.16
CA PRO A 261 29.28 -0.18 -20.23
C PRO A 261 29.81 1.17 -19.73
N GLY A 262 31.07 1.46 -20.04
CA GLY A 262 31.60 2.80 -19.82
C GLY A 262 30.90 3.83 -20.69
N ALA A 263 30.78 5.05 -20.20
CA ALA A 263 30.21 6.17 -20.94
C ALA A 263 30.97 6.42 -22.26
N ALA A 264 30.22 6.61 -23.35
CA ALA A 264 30.77 6.56 -24.69
C ALA A 264 31.69 7.77 -25.05
N ASP A 265 31.47 8.96 -24.57
CA ASP A 265 32.35 10.13 -24.85
C ASP A 265 32.30 11.17 -23.72
N ALA A 266 33.46 11.76 -23.45
CA ALA A 266 33.60 12.72 -22.35
C ALA A 266 32.78 14.02 -22.57
N ASP A 267 32.46 14.36 -23.79
CA ASP A 267 31.94 15.67 -24.20
C ASP A 267 30.70 15.59 -25.13
N ALA A 268 29.92 14.49 -25.08
CA ALA A 268 28.67 14.44 -25.82
C ALA A 268 27.77 15.63 -25.40
N PRO A 269 27.44 16.55 -26.33
CA PRO A 269 26.66 17.75 -26.02
C PRO A 269 25.28 17.36 -25.50
N GLU A 270 24.62 18.30 -24.80
CA GLU A 270 23.19 18.18 -24.56
C GLU A 270 22.50 17.85 -25.88
N ALA A 271 21.91 16.66 -25.99
CA ALA A 271 21.25 16.29 -27.23
C ALA A 271 20.00 17.17 -27.38
N GLY A 272 19.73 17.63 -28.60
CA GLY A 272 18.46 18.26 -28.92
C GLY A 272 17.27 17.33 -28.68
N GLU A 273 16.11 17.70 -29.17
CA GLU A 273 14.89 16.90 -29.08
C GLU A 273 15.11 15.50 -29.66
N LEU A 274 14.81 14.49 -28.85
CA LEU A 274 14.91 13.05 -29.17
C LEU A 274 13.51 12.43 -29.33
N ALA A 275 13.40 11.11 -29.17
CA ALA A 275 12.10 10.44 -29.21
C ALA A 275 11.10 11.07 -28.21
N ASP A 276 9.84 11.11 -28.62
CA ASP A 276 8.71 11.61 -27.81
C ASP A 276 8.85 13.08 -27.34
N GLY A 277 9.61 13.90 -28.07
CA GLY A 277 9.79 15.32 -27.75
C GLY A 277 10.64 15.60 -26.51
N MET A 278 11.29 14.58 -25.92
CA MET A 278 12.16 14.76 -24.77
C MET A 278 13.55 15.25 -25.15
N ARG A 279 14.19 15.95 -24.23
CA ARG A 279 15.59 16.35 -24.25
C ARG A 279 16.44 15.47 -23.33
N VAL A 280 17.77 15.49 -23.53
CA VAL A 280 18.72 14.84 -22.62
C VAL A 280 19.63 15.87 -22.00
N ARG A 281 19.72 15.89 -20.69
CA ARG A 281 20.68 16.69 -19.93
C ARG A 281 21.69 15.77 -19.25
N ARG A 282 23.00 15.95 -19.54
CA ARG A 282 24.07 15.20 -18.91
C ARG A 282 24.74 16.02 -17.81
N VAL A 283 24.98 15.39 -16.66
CA VAL A 283 25.66 16.00 -15.50
C VAL A 283 26.75 15.05 -15.04
N ARG A 284 27.98 15.54 -14.91
CA ARG A 284 29.09 14.79 -14.30
C ARG A 284 29.06 14.96 -12.79
N VAL A 285 29.16 13.85 -12.09
CA VAL A 285 29.13 13.79 -10.64
C VAL A 285 30.32 12.97 -10.15
N GLY A 286 31.27 13.66 -9.51
CA GLY A 286 32.50 13.02 -9.02
C GLY A 286 33.52 12.66 -10.11
N GLY A 287 34.60 12.00 -9.67
CA GLY A 287 35.65 11.45 -10.53
C GLY A 287 35.45 9.94 -10.75
N ASP A 288 36.52 9.28 -11.20
CA ASP A 288 36.56 7.82 -11.28
C ASP A 288 36.39 7.23 -9.87
N VAL A 289 35.46 6.29 -9.71
CA VAL A 289 35.34 5.52 -8.48
C VAL A 289 36.27 4.31 -8.53
N PRO A 290 36.98 3.99 -7.45
CA PRO A 290 37.77 2.78 -7.39
C PRO A 290 36.85 1.55 -7.53
N ALA A 291 37.39 0.42 -7.99
CA ALA A 291 36.66 -0.82 -7.98
C ALA A 291 36.12 -1.13 -6.57
N PRO A 292 34.94 -1.77 -6.44
CA PRO A 292 34.37 -2.09 -5.13
C PRO A 292 35.36 -2.81 -4.24
N ALA A 293 35.55 -2.32 -3.03
CA ALA A 293 36.45 -2.94 -2.04
C ALA A 293 35.78 -4.18 -1.39
N GLY A 294 36.56 -5.20 -1.08
CA GLY A 294 36.08 -6.41 -0.42
C GLY A 294 35.40 -7.44 -1.34
N PRO A 295 34.69 -8.43 -0.80
CA PRO A 295 34.01 -9.43 -1.58
C PRO A 295 32.91 -8.80 -2.44
N ALA A 296 32.65 -9.40 -3.63
CA ALA A 296 31.59 -8.93 -4.51
C ALA A 296 30.22 -9.00 -3.79
N ALA A 297 29.47 -7.91 -3.89
CA ALA A 297 28.09 -7.88 -3.43
C ALA A 297 27.21 -8.54 -4.49
N VAL A 298 26.81 -9.77 -4.22
CA VAL A 298 25.86 -10.51 -5.05
C VAL A 298 24.54 -10.52 -4.29
N GLY A 299 23.62 -9.60 -4.63
CA GLY A 299 22.28 -9.61 -4.08
C GLY A 299 21.61 -10.96 -4.38
N GLY A 300 20.99 -11.57 -3.37
CA GLY A 300 20.20 -12.77 -3.58
C GLY A 300 18.92 -12.47 -4.38
N ILE A 301 18.38 -13.49 -5.02
CA ILE A 301 17.00 -13.44 -5.54
C ILE A 301 16.10 -14.06 -4.48
N VAL A 302 15.32 -13.22 -3.81
CA VAL A 302 14.30 -13.69 -2.88
C VAL A 302 13.06 -14.06 -3.66
N GLU A 303 12.60 -15.30 -3.50
CA GLU A 303 11.35 -15.75 -4.12
C GLU A 303 10.14 -15.03 -3.49
N PRO A 304 9.10 -14.69 -4.28
CA PRO A 304 7.89 -14.07 -3.76
C PRO A 304 7.22 -15.00 -2.75
N ALA A 305 6.51 -14.39 -1.80
CA ALA A 305 5.70 -15.14 -0.86
C ALA A 305 4.52 -15.82 -1.58
N ALA A 306 3.97 -16.90 -1.00
CA ALA A 306 2.71 -17.46 -1.48
C ALA A 306 1.55 -16.46 -1.27
N GLU A 307 0.51 -16.53 -2.08
CA GLU A 307 -0.62 -15.57 -2.11
C GLU A 307 -1.17 -15.24 -0.72
N GLU A 308 -1.50 -16.25 0.10
CA GLU A 308 -2.03 -16.01 1.45
C GLU A 308 -1.00 -15.34 2.36
N ALA A 309 0.28 -15.65 2.18
CA ALA A 309 1.37 -15.02 2.94
C ALA A 309 1.54 -13.56 2.56
N GLU A 310 1.49 -13.23 1.27
CA GLU A 310 1.54 -11.85 0.78
C GLU A 310 0.38 -11.02 1.32
N VAL A 311 -0.85 -11.50 1.12
CA VAL A 311 -2.05 -10.81 1.61
C VAL A 311 -1.97 -10.61 3.11
N TRP A 312 -1.61 -11.64 3.89
CA TRP A 312 -1.47 -11.50 5.33
C TRP A 312 -0.46 -10.44 5.73
N GLN A 313 0.72 -10.43 5.09
CA GLN A 313 1.76 -9.42 5.35
C GLN A 313 1.30 -8.01 4.98
N ALA A 314 0.58 -7.85 3.87
CA ALA A 314 -0.01 -6.58 3.46
C ALA A 314 -1.00 -6.05 4.49
N LEU A 315 -1.91 -6.91 5.01
CA LEU A 315 -2.91 -6.54 6.01
C LEU A 315 -2.24 -6.17 7.35
N VAL A 316 -1.24 -6.92 7.77
CA VAL A 316 -0.46 -6.66 8.99
C VAL A 316 0.32 -5.36 8.88
N LEU A 317 1.01 -5.12 7.75
CA LEU A 317 1.79 -3.90 7.52
C LEU A 317 0.87 -2.67 7.44
N GLY A 318 -0.24 -2.75 6.69
CA GLY A 318 -1.22 -1.67 6.57
C GLY A 318 -1.80 -1.25 7.91
N LEU A 319 -2.24 -2.21 8.73
CA LEU A 319 -2.78 -1.92 10.06
C LEU A 319 -1.71 -1.33 10.99
N ARG A 320 -0.51 -1.94 11.05
CA ARG A 320 0.58 -1.47 11.91
C ARG A 320 0.92 -0.02 11.62
N ASP A 321 1.15 0.29 10.35
CA ASP A 321 1.57 1.63 9.94
C ASP A 321 0.45 2.65 10.14
N TYR A 322 -0.82 2.28 9.89
CA TYR A 322 -1.95 3.16 10.14
C TYR A 322 -2.04 3.55 11.63
N VAL A 323 -1.88 2.58 12.52
CA VAL A 323 -1.89 2.80 13.97
C VAL A 323 -0.68 3.62 14.43
N ASP A 324 0.52 3.23 14.01
CA ASP A 324 1.77 3.84 14.48
C ASP A 324 2.00 5.25 13.90
N LYS A 325 1.75 5.46 12.60
CA LYS A 325 1.88 6.76 11.94
C LYS A 325 0.85 7.78 12.46
N ASN A 326 -0.35 7.33 12.84
CA ASN A 326 -1.35 8.15 13.51
C ASN A 326 -1.15 8.25 15.04
N ARG A 327 -0.16 7.55 15.61
CA ARG A 327 0.19 7.56 17.03
C ARG A 327 -0.90 7.06 17.97
N PHE A 328 -1.74 6.12 17.51
CA PHE A 328 -2.67 5.45 18.40
C PHE A 328 -1.90 4.48 19.32
N PRO A 329 -2.16 4.50 20.64
CA PRO A 329 -1.45 3.62 21.57
C PRO A 329 -1.83 2.15 21.38
N SER A 330 -3.06 1.87 20.94
CA SER A 330 -3.64 0.52 20.88
C SER A 330 -4.91 0.50 20.05
N VAL A 331 -5.46 -0.69 19.85
CA VAL A 331 -6.72 -0.90 19.13
C VAL A 331 -7.73 -1.65 20.00
N VAL A 332 -9.03 -1.45 19.71
CA VAL A 332 -10.14 -2.21 20.31
C VAL A 332 -11.07 -2.74 19.23
N LEU A 333 -11.55 -3.97 19.38
CA LEU A 333 -12.50 -4.58 18.45
C LEU A 333 -13.51 -5.47 19.17
N GLY A 334 -14.69 -5.64 18.56
CA GLY A 334 -15.69 -6.60 19.00
C GLY A 334 -15.30 -8.04 18.63
N LEU A 335 -15.31 -8.95 19.60
CA LEU A 335 -15.09 -10.37 19.40
C LEU A 335 -16.44 -11.11 19.44
N SER A 336 -16.95 -11.45 18.25
CA SER A 336 -18.23 -12.18 18.11
C SER A 336 -18.05 -13.70 18.21
N GLY A 337 -16.81 -14.22 18.17
CA GLY A 337 -16.51 -15.62 17.98
C GLY A 337 -16.65 -16.07 16.51
N GLY A 338 -17.08 -15.20 15.58
CA GLY A 338 -17.11 -15.44 14.15
C GLY A 338 -15.73 -15.28 13.50
N ILE A 339 -15.59 -15.81 12.28
CA ILE A 339 -14.32 -15.87 11.58
C ILE A 339 -13.72 -14.48 11.28
N ASP A 340 -14.53 -13.50 10.89
CA ASP A 340 -14.05 -12.16 10.52
C ASP A 340 -13.39 -11.47 11.71
N SER A 341 -14.08 -11.43 12.87
CA SER A 341 -13.53 -10.85 14.09
C SER A 341 -12.28 -11.60 14.57
N ALA A 342 -12.22 -12.93 14.37
CA ALA A 342 -11.07 -13.75 14.72
C ALA A 342 -9.87 -13.46 13.83
N VAL A 343 -10.06 -13.29 12.52
CA VAL A 343 -9.01 -12.94 11.57
C VAL A 343 -8.51 -11.52 11.85
N VAL A 344 -9.40 -10.54 12.06
CA VAL A 344 -9.00 -9.15 12.40
C VAL A 344 -8.20 -9.11 13.72
N ALA A 345 -8.63 -9.87 14.74
CA ALA A 345 -7.88 -9.94 16.00
C ALA A 345 -6.48 -10.55 15.81
N ALA A 346 -6.37 -11.62 15.01
CA ALA A 346 -5.07 -12.23 14.70
C ALA A 346 -4.16 -11.29 13.90
N ILE A 347 -4.69 -10.56 12.90
CA ILE A 347 -3.96 -9.51 12.17
C ILE A 347 -3.49 -8.42 13.13
N ALA A 348 -4.35 -7.96 14.03
CA ALA A 348 -4.03 -6.91 15.00
C ALA A 348 -2.92 -7.34 15.96
N VAL A 349 -2.95 -8.57 16.44
CA VAL A 349 -1.89 -9.12 17.32
C VAL A 349 -0.58 -9.28 16.56
N ASP A 350 -0.60 -9.75 15.32
CA ASP A 350 0.61 -9.85 14.49
C ASP A 350 1.19 -8.46 14.12
N ALA A 351 0.33 -7.45 13.98
CA ALA A 351 0.73 -6.08 13.66
C ALA A 351 1.33 -5.32 14.84
N LEU A 352 0.71 -5.44 16.03
CA LEU A 352 0.94 -4.53 17.17
C LEU A 352 1.48 -5.24 18.43
N GLY A 353 1.42 -6.56 18.46
CA GLY A 353 1.63 -7.34 19.67
C GLY A 353 0.38 -7.39 20.57
N PRO A 354 0.23 -8.46 21.37
CA PRO A 354 -1.00 -8.71 22.14
C PRO A 354 -1.33 -7.61 23.16
N GLN A 355 -0.34 -6.89 23.69
CA GLN A 355 -0.50 -5.85 24.71
C GLN A 355 -1.17 -4.58 24.19
N ARG A 356 -1.22 -4.41 22.88
CA ARG A 356 -1.86 -3.25 22.21
C ARG A 356 -3.20 -3.61 21.59
N VAL A 357 -3.77 -4.78 21.88
CA VAL A 357 -5.03 -5.25 21.30
C VAL A 357 -6.02 -5.60 22.39
N VAL A 358 -7.17 -4.92 22.38
CA VAL A 358 -8.28 -5.16 23.32
C VAL A 358 -9.43 -5.81 22.55
N GLY A 359 -9.79 -7.02 22.91
CA GLY A 359 -10.92 -7.75 22.36
C GLY A 359 -12.11 -7.73 23.32
N VAL A 360 -13.25 -7.24 22.85
CA VAL A 360 -14.46 -7.10 23.69
C VAL A 360 -15.55 -8.03 23.19
N SER A 361 -15.92 -9.02 23.99
CA SER A 361 -17.14 -9.80 23.77
C SER A 361 -18.35 -9.01 24.21
N LEU A 362 -19.34 -8.87 23.33
CA LEU A 362 -20.53 -8.03 23.51
C LEU A 362 -21.81 -8.88 23.39
N PRO A 363 -22.03 -9.85 24.33
CA PRO A 363 -23.11 -10.81 24.21
C PRO A 363 -24.49 -10.19 24.41
N SER A 364 -25.45 -10.64 23.59
CA SER A 364 -26.89 -10.45 23.79
C SER A 364 -27.52 -11.76 24.28
N GLN A 365 -28.85 -11.76 24.48
CA GLN A 365 -29.61 -12.97 24.76
C GLN A 365 -29.57 -14.02 23.63
N HIS A 366 -29.22 -13.59 22.39
CA HIS A 366 -29.15 -14.45 21.21
C HIS A 366 -27.74 -14.99 20.95
N SER A 367 -26.74 -14.50 21.67
CA SER A 367 -25.35 -14.94 21.51
C SER A 367 -25.19 -16.36 22.02
N SER A 368 -24.79 -17.29 21.17
CA SER A 368 -24.60 -18.70 21.49
C SER A 368 -23.45 -18.90 22.50
N GLU A 369 -23.52 -19.99 23.26
CA GLU A 369 -22.43 -20.37 24.17
C GLU A 369 -21.14 -20.64 23.40
N HIS A 370 -21.25 -21.26 22.22
CA HIS A 370 -20.12 -21.50 21.34
C HIS A 370 -19.41 -20.21 20.93
N SER A 371 -20.15 -19.17 20.55
CA SER A 371 -19.56 -17.88 20.16
C SER A 371 -18.81 -17.20 21.30
N ARG A 372 -19.32 -17.32 22.54
CA ARG A 372 -18.64 -16.81 23.75
C ARG A 372 -17.36 -17.58 24.05
N SER A 373 -17.43 -18.93 23.97
CA SER A 373 -16.26 -19.78 24.18
C SER A 373 -15.19 -19.61 23.12
N ASP A 374 -15.58 -19.43 21.85
CA ASP A 374 -14.64 -19.20 20.73
C ASP A 374 -13.91 -17.86 20.88
N ALA A 375 -14.61 -16.79 21.28
CA ALA A 375 -14.01 -15.50 21.55
C ALA A 375 -13.00 -15.58 22.72
N ALA A 376 -13.34 -16.28 23.78
CA ALA A 376 -12.44 -16.49 24.92
C ALA A 376 -11.23 -17.38 24.56
N ASP A 377 -11.42 -18.43 23.76
CA ASP A 377 -10.33 -19.30 23.30
C ASP A 377 -9.37 -18.54 22.36
N LEU A 378 -9.90 -17.72 21.44
CA LEU A 378 -9.09 -16.82 20.59
C LEU A 378 -8.20 -15.93 21.47
N ALA A 379 -8.79 -15.27 22.47
CA ALA A 379 -8.06 -14.37 23.36
C ALA A 379 -6.95 -15.10 24.14
N LYS A 380 -7.23 -16.30 24.61
CA LYS A 380 -6.24 -17.15 25.28
C LYS A 380 -5.09 -17.54 24.36
N ARG A 381 -5.39 -17.91 23.11
CA ARG A 381 -4.38 -18.32 22.10
C ARG A 381 -3.50 -17.17 21.65
N THR A 382 -4.07 -15.98 21.51
CA THR A 382 -3.38 -14.78 21.02
C THR A 382 -2.73 -13.95 22.14
N GLY A 383 -3.23 -14.07 23.39
CA GLY A 383 -2.74 -13.31 24.54
C GLY A 383 -3.21 -11.86 24.59
N LEU A 384 -4.20 -11.46 23.77
CA LEU A 384 -4.79 -10.12 23.81
C LEU A 384 -5.58 -9.85 25.11
N ASP A 385 -5.78 -8.57 25.46
CA ASP A 385 -6.65 -8.17 26.58
C ASP A 385 -8.11 -8.47 26.26
N TYR A 386 -8.74 -9.34 27.03
CA TYR A 386 -10.10 -9.82 26.79
C TYR A 386 -11.09 -9.29 27.82
N ARG A 387 -12.16 -8.66 27.33
CA ARG A 387 -13.22 -8.10 28.16
C ARG A 387 -14.59 -8.61 27.73
N VAL A 388 -15.56 -8.59 28.66
CA VAL A 388 -16.94 -8.99 28.40
C VAL A 388 -17.89 -7.88 28.86
N GLU A 389 -18.61 -7.29 27.91
CA GLU A 389 -19.55 -6.20 28.12
C GLU A 389 -20.94 -6.57 27.57
N PRO A 390 -21.83 -7.15 28.41
CA PRO A 390 -23.16 -7.57 27.96
C PRO A 390 -24.03 -6.38 27.51
N ILE A 391 -24.65 -6.51 26.32
CA ILE A 391 -25.47 -5.43 25.76
C ILE A 391 -26.93 -5.45 26.20
N GLN A 392 -27.43 -6.60 26.72
CA GLN A 392 -28.85 -6.82 26.95
C GLN A 392 -29.52 -5.75 27.85
N PRO A 393 -28.94 -5.30 28.98
CA PRO A 393 -29.58 -4.28 29.83
C PRO A 393 -29.82 -2.95 29.08
N MET A 394 -28.91 -2.58 28.16
CA MET A 394 -29.05 -1.36 27.35
C MET A 394 -30.12 -1.54 26.29
N VAL A 395 -30.14 -2.68 25.60
CA VAL A 395 -31.19 -3.02 24.62
C VAL A 395 -32.57 -3.02 25.29
N ASP A 396 -32.73 -3.64 26.46
CA ASP A 396 -33.99 -3.69 27.22
C ASP A 396 -34.47 -2.26 27.59
N THR A 397 -33.55 -1.37 27.98
CA THR A 397 -33.87 0.03 28.28
C THR A 397 -34.44 0.76 27.05
N PHE A 398 -33.85 0.55 25.87
CA PHE A 398 -34.39 1.13 24.62
C PHE A 398 -35.78 0.57 24.30
N LEU A 399 -35.97 -0.76 24.43
CA LEU A 399 -37.25 -1.41 24.13
C LEU A 399 -38.35 -1.02 25.10
N ALA A 400 -38.01 -0.70 26.35
CA ALA A 400 -38.97 -0.17 27.33
C ALA A 400 -39.50 1.23 26.97
N ASN A 401 -38.72 2.02 26.20
CA ASN A 401 -39.06 3.39 25.84
C ASN A 401 -39.49 3.58 24.37
N MET A 402 -39.29 2.57 23.51
CA MET A 402 -39.53 2.65 22.07
C MET A 402 -40.22 1.36 21.58
N SER A 403 -41.28 1.51 20.79
CA SER A 403 -41.95 0.37 20.14
C SER A 403 -41.18 -0.06 18.89
N LEU A 404 -40.20 -0.97 19.05
CA LEU A 404 -39.38 -1.50 17.97
C LEU A 404 -39.65 -2.98 17.73
N SER A 405 -39.53 -3.46 16.49
CA SER A 405 -39.73 -4.87 16.11
C SER A 405 -38.90 -5.30 14.91
N GLY A 406 -38.71 -6.59 14.72
CA GLY A 406 -38.00 -7.20 13.57
C GLY A 406 -36.58 -6.65 13.41
N VAL A 407 -36.18 -6.39 12.19
CA VAL A 407 -34.83 -5.92 11.82
C VAL A 407 -34.40 -4.65 12.56
N THR A 408 -35.36 -3.86 13.06
CA THR A 408 -35.05 -2.64 13.84
C THR A 408 -34.41 -2.99 15.20
N VAL A 409 -34.85 -4.09 15.82
CA VAL A 409 -34.26 -4.60 17.07
C VAL A 409 -32.89 -5.20 16.81
N GLU A 410 -32.69 -5.90 15.70
CA GLU A 410 -31.38 -6.39 15.28
C GLU A 410 -30.39 -5.25 15.09
N ASN A 411 -30.79 -4.22 14.34
CA ASN A 411 -29.98 -3.02 14.13
C ASN A 411 -29.70 -2.24 15.42
N LEU A 412 -30.65 -2.24 16.39
CA LEU A 412 -30.42 -1.64 17.70
C LEU A 412 -29.29 -2.36 18.44
N GLN A 413 -29.30 -3.70 18.46
CA GLN A 413 -28.23 -4.48 19.10
C GLN A 413 -26.86 -4.19 18.50
N ALA A 414 -26.77 -4.14 17.17
CA ALA A 414 -25.52 -3.79 16.47
C ALA A 414 -25.03 -2.38 16.86
N ARG A 415 -25.94 -1.39 16.93
CA ARG A 415 -25.59 -0.01 17.34
C ARG A 415 -25.19 0.10 18.80
N VAL A 416 -25.83 -0.62 19.70
CA VAL A 416 -25.42 -0.65 21.12
C VAL A 416 -24.00 -1.19 21.26
N ARG A 417 -23.63 -2.24 20.50
CA ARG A 417 -22.22 -2.72 20.45
C ARG A 417 -21.28 -1.61 19.97
N GLY A 418 -21.66 -0.90 18.92
CA GLY A 418 -20.87 0.24 18.40
C GLY A 418 -20.69 1.34 19.45
N VAL A 419 -21.74 1.70 20.19
CA VAL A 419 -21.66 2.71 21.26
C VAL A 419 -20.69 2.29 22.35
N ILE A 420 -20.71 1.02 22.79
CA ILE A 420 -19.78 0.52 23.81
C ILE A 420 -18.34 0.59 23.33
N LEU A 421 -18.05 0.11 22.12
CA LEU A 421 -16.70 0.18 21.54
C LEU A 421 -16.19 1.61 21.45
N MET A 422 -17.03 2.56 21.02
CA MET A 422 -16.67 3.98 20.96
C MET A 422 -16.48 4.60 22.34
N ALA A 423 -17.26 4.17 23.33
CA ALA A 423 -17.07 4.64 24.71
C ALA A 423 -15.73 4.20 25.28
N LEU A 424 -15.33 2.94 25.07
CA LEU A 424 -14.01 2.41 25.45
C LEU A 424 -12.88 3.13 24.69
N SER A 425 -13.06 3.35 23.38
CA SER A 425 -12.14 4.12 22.57
C SER A 425 -11.87 5.52 23.14
N ASN A 426 -12.92 6.26 23.47
CA ASN A 426 -12.80 7.60 24.04
C ASN A 426 -12.20 7.61 25.45
N GLN A 427 -12.51 6.60 26.25
CA GLN A 427 -12.02 6.50 27.63
C GLN A 427 -10.54 6.13 27.71
N GLU A 428 -10.06 5.25 26.80
CA GLU A 428 -8.74 4.64 26.89
C GLU A 428 -7.81 4.99 25.70
N GLY A 429 -8.31 5.71 24.70
CA GLY A 429 -7.53 6.17 23.55
C GLY A 429 -7.32 5.12 22.45
N HIS A 430 -8.09 4.02 22.47
CA HIS A 430 -7.97 2.96 21.45
C HIS A 430 -8.52 3.42 20.08
N LEU A 431 -7.90 2.97 18.99
CA LEU A 431 -8.55 2.99 17.68
C LEU A 431 -9.53 1.81 17.58
N VAL A 432 -10.79 2.08 17.24
CA VAL A 432 -11.77 1.01 16.99
C VAL A 432 -11.51 0.36 15.63
N LEU A 433 -11.34 -0.97 15.60
CA LEU A 433 -11.30 -1.74 14.36
C LEU A 433 -12.69 -2.30 14.06
N THR A 434 -13.14 -2.13 12.81
CA THR A 434 -14.31 -2.83 12.29
C THR A 434 -13.89 -4.12 11.59
N THR A 435 -14.80 -5.08 11.49
CA THR A 435 -14.50 -6.44 11.05
C THR A 435 -15.27 -6.86 9.80
N GLY A 436 -15.88 -5.90 9.09
CA GLY A 436 -16.62 -6.16 7.85
C GLY A 436 -15.69 -6.52 6.69
N ASN A 437 -15.99 -7.58 5.95
CA ASN A 437 -15.23 -8.01 4.77
C ASN A 437 -15.78 -7.38 3.47
N LYS A 438 -15.07 -7.58 2.35
CA LYS A 438 -15.42 -7.00 1.05
C LYS A 438 -16.76 -7.50 0.52
N SER A 439 -17.11 -8.78 0.73
CA SER A 439 -18.37 -9.37 0.27
C SER A 439 -19.58 -8.75 0.97
N GLU A 440 -19.51 -8.61 2.30
CA GLU A 440 -20.55 -7.93 3.10
C GLU A 440 -20.72 -6.47 2.68
N LEU A 441 -19.59 -5.73 2.51
CA LEU A 441 -19.62 -4.35 2.04
C LEU A 441 -20.17 -4.22 0.62
N ALA A 442 -19.86 -5.17 -0.28
CA ALA A 442 -20.36 -5.17 -1.64
C ALA A 442 -21.90 -5.22 -1.68
N VAL A 443 -22.50 -6.14 -0.95
CA VAL A 443 -23.96 -6.33 -0.94
C VAL A 443 -24.69 -5.46 0.09
N GLY A 444 -23.94 -4.71 0.92
CA GLY A 444 -24.50 -3.86 1.98
C GLY A 444 -25.04 -4.64 3.17
N TYR A 445 -24.53 -5.85 3.41
CA TYR A 445 -24.88 -6.67 4.57
C TYR A 445 -24.16 -6.17 5.82
N SER A 446 -24.57 -5.01 6.27
CA SER A 446 -24.01 -4.32 7.44
C SER A 446 -25.03 -3.32 8.00
N THR A 447 -24.91 -3.01 9.27
CA THR A 447 -25.71 -2.00 9.96
C THR A 447 -24.91 -0.71 10.11
N LEU A 448 -25.38 0.38 9.46
CA LEU A 448 -24.77 1.69 9.62
C LEU A 448 -24.71 2.09 11.09
N TYR A 449 -23.54 2.56 11.53
CA TYR A 449 -23.27 2.96 12.93
C TYR A 449 -23.41 1.82 13.94
N GLY A 450 -23.43 0.57 13.47
CA GLY A 450 -23.44 -0.63 14.28
C GLY A 450 -22.14 -1.43 14.10
N ASP A 451 -22.21 -2.56 13.41
CA ASP A 451 -21.06 -3.41 13.08
C ASP A 451 -20.06 -2.73 12.13
N SER A 452 -20.51 -1.72 11.37
CA SER A 452 -19.63 -0.89 10.53
C SER A 452 -18.88 0.22 11.28
N VAL A 453 -19.11 0.39 12.60
CA VAL A 453 -18.43 1.43 13.38
C VAL A 453 -16.96 1.10 13.57
N GLY A 454 -16.10 2.10 13.35
CA GLY A 454 -14.66 1.97 13.54
C GLY A 454 -13.88 3.04 12.78
N GLY A 455 -12.61 3.17 13.13
CA GLY A 455 -11.67 4.08 12.50
C GLY A 455 -10.80 3.42 11.42
N TYR A 456 -10.74 2.07 11.42
CA TYR A 456 -10.02 1.30 10.39
C TYR A 456 -10.61 -0.10 10.23
N ASN A 457 -10.62 -0.61 9.01
CA ASN A 457 -11.12 -1.93 8.65
C ASN A 457 -10.02 -2.78 7.99
N PRO A 458 -9.30 -3.64 8.74
CA PRO A 458 -8.19 -4.41 8.20
C PRO A 458 -8.56 -5.32 7.01
N ILE A 459 -9.77 -5.89 6.99
CA ILE A 459 -10.23 -6.83 5.94
C ILE A 459 -11.28 -6.22 4.99
N LYS A 460 -11.34 -4.88 4.91
CA LYS A 460 -12.27 -4.14 4.05
C LYS A 460 -12.26 -4.60 2.59
N ASP A 461 -11.10 -4.96 2.08
CA ASP A 461 -10.88 -5.34 0.68
C ASP A 461 -10.58 -6.85 0.52
N VAL A 462 -10.96 -7.66 1.51
CA VAL A 462 -10.78 -9.12 1.51
C VAL A 462 -12.12 -9.81 1.28
N TRP A 463 -12.26 -10.58 0.18
CA TRP A 463 -13.45 -11.40 -0.09
C TRP A 463 -13.65 -12.46 0.99
N LYS A 464 -14.89 -12.79 1.32
CA LYS A 464 -15.22 -13.76 2.38
C LYS A 464 -14.53 -15.11 2.21
N THR A 465 -14.50 -15.61 0.99
CA THR A 465 -13.81 -16.88 0.66
C THR A 465 -12.30 -16.80 0.95
N LEU A 466 -11.68 -15.64 0.71
CA LEU A 466 -10.27 -15.40 1.05
C LEU A 466 -10.07 -15.27 2.56
N VAL A 467 -11.03 -14.75 3.33
CA VAL A 467 -10.95 -14.70 4.81
C VAL A 467 -10.77 -16.10 5.38
N TRP A 468 -11.51 -17.11 4.89
CA TRP A 468 -11.32 -18.52 5.30
C TRP A 468 -9.95 -19.08 4.92
N ARG A 469 -9.47 -18.77 3.72
CA ARG A 469 -8.14 -19.19 3.27
C ARG A 469 -7.05 -18.62 4.16
N LEU A 470 -7.12 -17.31 4.47
CA LEU A 470 -6.19 -16.62 5.36
C LEU A 470 -6.19 -17.20 6.77
N ALA A 471 -7.37 -17.48 7.34
CA ALA A 471 -7.49 -18.09 8.66
C ALA A 471 -6.79 -19.47 8.72
N LYS A 472 -7.06 -20.32 7.73
CA LYS A 472 -6.43 -21.65 7.62
C LYS A 472 -4.91 -21.54 7.41
N TRP A 473 -4.49 -20.65 6.50
CA TRP A 473 -3.07 -20.40 6.24
C TRP A 473 -2.35 -19.92 7.52
N ARG A 474 -2.92 -18.95 8.24
CA ARG A 474 -2.28 -18.39 9.44
C ARG A 474 -2.14 -19.43 10.55
N ASN A 475 -3.14 -20.29 10.74
CA ASN A 475 -3.06 -21.40 11.67
C ASN A 475 -1.97 -22.41 11.27
N ALA A 476 -1.92 -22.77 9.99
CA ALA A 476 -0.89 -23.68 9.47
C ALA A 476 0.53 -23.08 9.58
N ASP A 477 0.69 -21.79 9.32
CA ASP A 477 1.95 -21.07 9.47
C ASP A 477 2.42 -21.06 10.94
N ALA A 478 1.52 -20.77 11.89
CA ALA A 478 1.84 -20.83 13.30
C ALA A 478 2.31 -22.23 13.72
N ALA A 479 1.59 -23.27 13.31
CA ALA A 479 1.96 -24.65 13.61
C ALA A 479 3.32 -25.05 13.02
N ARG A 480 3.61 -24.64 11.76
CA ARG A 480 4.92 -24.88 11.13
C ARG A 480 6.09 -24.23 11.89
N ARG A 481 5.84 -23.09 12.51
CA ARG A 481 6.82 -22.36 13.35
C ARG A 481 6.86 -22.86 14.80
N GLY A 482 6.10 -23.92 15.15
CA GLY A 482 6.01 -24.45 16.51
C GLY A 482 5.20 -23.60 17.48
N GLY A 483 4.44 -22.63 16.97
CA GLY A 483 3.55 -21.77 17.74
C GLY A 483 2.13 -22.32 17.86
N THR A 484 1.32 -21.67 18.70
CA THR A 484 -0.11 -22.00 18.85
C THR A 484 -0.90 -21.39 17.69
N PRO A 485 -1.72 -22.16 16.93
CA PRO A 485 -2.66 -21.64 15.97
C PRO A 485 -3.59 -20.60 16.62
N PRO A 486 -3.61 -19.33 16.15
CA PRO A 486 -4.32 -18.27 16.86
C PRO A 486 -5.83 -18.35 16.74
N ILE A 487 -6.36 -18.86 15.61
CA ILE A 487 -7.80 -18.84 15.32
C ILE A 487 -8.42 -20.18 15.71
N PRO A 488 -9.46 -20.22 16.57
CA PRO A 488 -10.14 -21.47 16.92
C PRO A 488 -10.72 -22.18 15.69
N GLU A 489 -10.57 -23.50 15.61
CA GLU A 489 -11.09 -24.29 14.50
C GLU A 489 -12.62 -24.16 14.36
N ASN A 490 -13.34 -24.04 15.48
CA ASN A 490 -14.78 -23.82 15.46
C ASN A 490 -15.17 -22.49 14.81
N SER A 491 -14.39 -21.41 15.01
CA SER A 491 -14.61 -20.13 14.33
C SER A 491 -14.42 -20.25 12.81
N ILE A 492 -13.53 -21.15 12.35
CA ILE A 492 -13.30 -21.41 10.92
C ILE A 492 -14.42 -22.26 10.31
N GLY A 493 -14.89 -23.26 11.06
CA GLY A 493 -15.80 -24.30 10.57
C GLY A 493 -17.29 -23.99 10.68
N LYS A 494 -17.68 -23.11 11.60
CA LYS A 494 -19.10 -22.79 11.80
C LYS A 494 -19.69 -21.93 10.68
N PRO A 495 -20.98 -22.12 10.34
CA PRO A 495 -21.65 -21.23 9.40
C PRO A 495 -21.65 -19.77 9.87
N PRO A 496 -21.45 -18.80 8.96
CA PRO A 496 -21.50 -17.38 9.28
C PRO A 496 -22.89 -16.95 9.79
N SER A 497 -22.90 -16.12 10.83
CA SER A 497 -24.12 -15.57 11.42
C SER A 497 -23.83 -14.29 12.20
N ALA A 498 -24.70 -13.32 12.10
CA ALA A 498 -24.68 -12.10 12.92
C ALA A 498 -25.21 -12.31 14.35
N GLU A 499 -25.90 -13.44 14.62
CA GLU A 499 -26.52 -13.79 15.92
C GLU A 499 -27.36 -12.65 16.54
N LEU A 500 -28.13 -11.94 15.71
CA LEU A 500 -29.01 -10.84 16.13
C LEU A 500 -30.45 -11.30 16.38
N SER A 501 -30.83 -12.49 15.89
CA SER A 501 -32.10 -13.16 16.11
C SER A 501 -31.90 -14.67 16.26
N PRO A 502 -32.91 -15.41 16.81
CA PRO A 502 -32.79 -16.85 17.06
C PRO A 502 -32.52 -17.65 15.79
N GLY A 503 -31.41 -18.41 15.76
CA GLY A 503 -31.08 -19.34 14.67
C GLY A 503 -30.73 -18.66 13.34
N GLN A 504 -30.45 -17.37 13.33
CA GLN A 504 -30.08 -16.59 12.15
C GLN A 504 -28.81 -17.12 11.48
N LEU A 505 -28.83 -17.21 10.14
CA LEU A 505 -27.65 -17.51 9.32
C LEU A 505 -27.55 -16.47 8.18
N ASP A 506 -26.35 -16.19 7.71
CA ASP A 506 -26.14 -15.30 6.57
C ASP A 506 -26.84 -15.83 5.31
N SER A 507 -26.91 -17.17 5.15
CA SER A 507 -27.61 -17.86 4.05
C SER A 507 -29.12 -17.59 4.00
N ASP A 508 -29.74 -17.08 5.07
CA ASP A 508 -31.15 -16.67 5.06
C ASP A 508 -31.37 -15.45 4.15
N THR A 509 -30.33 -14.65 3.96
CA THR A 509 -30.40 -13.38 3.20
C THR A 509 -29.47 -13.38 2.00
N LEU A 510 -28.32 -14.02 2.04
CA LEU A 510 -27.28 -14.03 1.00
C LEU A 510 -27.26 -15.38 0.27
N PRO A 511 -26.81 -15.43 -1.00
CA PRO A 511 -26.33 -16.67 -1.59
C PRO A 511 -25.14 -17.23 -0.80
N ASP A 512 -24.88 -18.53 -0.94
CA ASP A 512 -23.63 -19.10 -0.41
C ASP A 512 -22.42 -18.30 -0.92
N TYR A 513 -21.45 -18.05 -0.05
CA TYR A 513 -20.28 -17.24 -0.41
C TYR A 513 -19.43 -17.85 -1.55
N ALA A 514 -19.49 -19.18 -1.74
CA ALA A 514 -18.86 -19.83 -2.88
C ALA A 514 -19.53 -19.47 -4.23
N VAL A 515 -20.79 -19.03 -4.20
CA VAL A 515 -21.52 -18.51 -5.37
C VAL A 515 -21.42 -16.98 -5.42
N LEU A 516 -21.55 -16.33 -4.27
CA LEU A 516 -21.59 -14.86 -4.16
C LEU A 516 -20.27 -14.22 -4.60
N ASP A 517 -19.13 -14.67 -4.05
CA ASP A 517 -17.83 -14.02 -4.29
C ASP A 517 -17.40 -14.06 -5.76
N PRO A 518 -17.51 -15.18 -6.52
CA PRO A 518 -17.20 -15.17 -7.95
C PRO A 518 -18.03 -14.17 -8.77
N ILE A 519 -19.33 -14.01 -8.45
CA ILE A 519 -20.18 -13.00 -9.10
C ILE A 519 -19.70 -11.60 -8.73
N LEU A 520 -19.39 -11.35 -7.46
CA LEU A 520 -18.88 -10.06 -6.99
C LEU A 520 -17.52 -9.71 -7.60
N ILE A 521 -16.59 -10.66 -7.69
CA ILE A 521 -15.29 -10.48 -8.34
C ILE A 521 -15.49 -10.08 -9.81
N GLY A 522 -16.33 -10.80 -10.54
CA GLY A 522 -16.63 -10.45 -11.94
C GLY A 522 -17.26 -9.07 -12.09
N TYR A 523 -18.21 -8.72 -11.22
CA TYR A 523 -18.92 -7.44 -11.30
C TYR A 523 -18.11 -6.25 -10.80
N VAL A 524 -17.37 -6.41 -9.68
CA VAL A 524 -16.65 -5.31 -9.01
C VAL A 524 -15.25 -5.15 -9.58
N ASP A 525 -14.46 -6.22 -9.61
CA ASP A 525 -13.06 -6.16 -10.04
C ASP A 525 -12.96 -6.25 -11.58
N GLY A 526 -13.82 -7.08 -12.22
CA GLY A 526 -13.80 -7.32 -13.67
C GLY A 526 -14.68 -6.39 -14.51
N ASP A 527 -15.50 -5.51 -13.91
CA ASP A 527 -16.51 -4.66 -14.60
C ASP A 527 -17.45 -5.45 -15.55
N LEU A 528 -17.69 -6.71 -15.28
CA LEU A 528 -18.59 -7.52 -16.09
C LEU A 528 -20.04 -7.09 -15.82
N GLY A 529 -20.79 -6.82 -16.88
CA GLY A 529 -22.23 -6.65 -16.78
C GLY A 529 -22.95 -8.01 -16.61
N ARG A 530 -24.28 -7.96 -16.44
CA ARG A 530 -25.14 -9.14 -16.27
C ARG A 530 -24.85 -10.24 -17.30
N ASP A 531 -24.85 -9.88 -18.58
CA ASP A 531 -24.69 -10.87 -19.66
C ASP A 531 -23.31 -11.50 -19.69
N GLY A 532 -22.26 -10.73 -19.30
CA GLY A 532 -20.91 -11.24 -19.12
C GLY A 532 -20.82 -12.27 -17.99
N LEU A 533 -21.49 -12.02 -16.86
CA LEU A 533 -21.55 -12.93 -15.72
C LEU A 533 -22.31 -14.22 -16.04
N VAL A 534 -23.47 -14.10 -16.67
CA VAL A 534 -24.23 -15.27 -17.12
C VAL A 534 -23.46 -16.06 -18.18
N GLY A 535 -22.78 -15.36 -19.10
CA GLY A 535 -21.88 -15.96 -20.10
C GLY A 535 -20.68 -16.68 -19.49
N ALA A 536 -20.22 -16.24 -18.31
CA ALA A 536 -19.18 -16.91 -17.53
C ALA A 536 -19.69 -18.16 -16.77
N GLY A 537 -20.98 -18.46 -16.83
CA GLY A 537 -21.59 -19.67 -16.29
C GLY A 537 -22.29 -19.48 -14.93
N HIS A 538 -22.48 -18.25 -14.46
CA HIS A 538 -23.24 -17.97 -13.24
C HIS A 538 -24.75 -18.08 -13.50
N ASP A 539 -25.49 -18.54 -12.48
CA ASP A 539 -26.96 -18.60 -12.57
C ASP A 539 -27.59 -17.21 -12.71
N ALA A 540 -28.48 -17.03 -13.65
CA ALA A 540 -29.07 -15.73 -13.97
C ALA A 540 -29.84 -15.10 -12.79
N ALA A 541 -30.55 -15.93 -11.99
CA ALA A 541 -31.32 -15.44 -10.85
C ALA A 541 -30.40 -14.97 -9.71
N ASP A 542 -29.29 -15.68 -9.45
CA ASP A 542 -28.27 -15.28 -8.49
C ASP A 542 -27.58 -14.00 -8.95
N VAL A 543 -27.20 -13.89 -10.23
CA VAL A 543 -26.63 -12.68 -10.82
C VAL A 543 -27.59 -11.50 -10.61
N ASP A 544 -28.85 -11.60 -11.00
CA ASP A 544 -29.85 -10.52 -10.88
C ASP A 544 -30.06 -10.10 -9.41
N ARG A 545 -30.00 -11.06 -8.47
CA ARG A 545 -30.11 -10.81 -7.03
C ARG A 545 -28.90 -10.04 -6.52
N VAL A 546 -27.70 -10.53 -6.82
CA VAL A 546 -26.43 -9.95 -6.35
C VAL A 546 -26.21 -8.54 -6.89
N LEU A 547 -26.39 -8.33 -8.21
CA LEU A 547 -26.24 -7.02 -8.82
C LEU A 547 -27.19 -5.98 -8.19
N ARG A 548 -28.44 -6.36 -7.94
CA ARG A 548 -29.40 -5.49 -7.25
C ARG A 548 -28.94 -5.11 -5.86
N MET A 549 -28.39 -6.04 -5.08
CA MET A 549 -27.86 -5.78 -3.75
C MET A 549 -26.68 -4.79 -3.81
N VAL A 550 -25.72 -5.04 -4.71
CA VAL A 550 -24.55 -4.18 -4.90
C VAL A 550 -24.94 -2.76 -5.31
N ASP A 551 -25.83 -2.62 -6.30
CA ASP A 551 -26.24 -1.32 -6.86
C ASP A 551 -27.03 -0.45 -5.86
N THR A 552 -27.64 -1.05 -4.86
CA THR A 552 -28.42 -0.32 -3.85
C THR A 552 -27.64 0.01 -2.60
N ALA A 553 -26.44 -0.54 -2.43
CA ALA A 553 -25.67 -0.44 -1.18
C ALA A 553 -24.61 0.70 -1.16
N GLU A 554 -24.45 1.50 -2.23
CA GLU A 554 -23.39 2.50 -2.32
C GLU A 554 -23.41 3.51 -1.15
N TYR A 555 -24.60 3.90 -0.68
CA TYR A 555 -24.70 4.84 0.44
C TYR A 555 -24.13 4.27 1.75
N LYS A 556 -24.15 2.95 1.94
CA LYS A 556 -23.52 2.27 3.08
C LYS A 556 -22.01 2.24 2.92
N ARG A 557 -21.52 1.84 1.73
CA ARG A 557 -20.07 1.77 1.44
C ARG A 557 -19.36 3.09 1.64
N ARG A 558 -20.00 4.22 1.27
CA ARG A 558 -19.44 5.57 1.45
C ARG A 558 -19.28 6.02 2.91
N GLN A 559 -19.84 5.28 3.85
CA GLN A 559 -19.71 5.54 5.30
C GLN A 559 -18.86 4.47 5.99
N SER A 560 -18.23 3.54 5.24
CA SER A 560 -17.32 2.57 5.80
C SER A 560 -15.98 3.22 6.16
N ALA A 561 -15.34 2.70 7.21
CA ALA A 561 -14.00 3.11 7.60
C ALA A 561 -12.98 2.89 6.45
N PRO A 562 -11.86 3.65 6.41
CA PRO A 562 -10.73 3.29 5.58
C PRO A 562 -10.20 1.90 5.95
N GLY A 563 -9.49 1.24 5.04
CA GLY A 563 -8.96 -0.10 5.30
C GLY A 563 -8.01 -0.54 4.20
N THR A 564 -7.17 -1.54 4.49
CA THR A 564 -6.10 -1.99 3.60
C THR A 564 -6.64 -2.42 2.24
N LYS A 565 -6.17 -1.76 1.18
CA LYS A 565 -6.41 -2.17 -0.21
C LYS A 565 -5.46 -3.30 -0.60
N ILE A 566 -6.02 -4.38 -1.12
CA ILE A 566 -5.25 -5.53 -1.63
C ILE A 566 -5.66 -5.94 -3.05
N SER A 567 -6.83 -5.53 -3.52
CA SER A 567 -7.35 -5.91 -4.83
C SER A 567 -7.18 -4.79 -5.86
N MET A 568 -7.40 -5.10 -7.13
CA MET A 568 -7.38 -4.11 -8.21
C MET A 568 -8.41 -3.00 -8.01
N LYS A 569 -9.59 -3.31 -7.42
CA LYS A 569 -10.66 -2.34 -7.16
C LYS A 569 -11.19 -2.42 -5.74
N ALA A 570 -10.70 -1.55 -4.87
CA ALA A 570 -11.21 -1.37 -3.52
C ALA A 570 -12.39 -0.39 -3.48
N PHE A 571 -13.34 -0.63 -2.58
CA PHE A 571 -14.45 0.30 -2.36
C PHE A 571 -13.97 1.59 -1.70
N GLY A 572 -14.40 2.71 -2.30
CA GLY A 572 -14.10 4.07 -1.85
C GLY A 572 -12.91 4.70 -2.57
N ARG A 573 -11.83 3.98 -2.83
CA ARG A 573 -10.64 4.52 -3.49
C ARG A 573 -10.73 4.38 -5.02
N ASP A 574 -10.96 3.17 -5.53
CA ASP A 574 -10.92 2.87 -6.97
C ASP A 574 -12.32 2.86 -7.60
N ARG A 575 -13.30 2.22 -6.94
CA ARG A 575 -14.67 2.14 -7.42
C ARG A 575 -15.46 3.36 -6.97
N ARG A 576 -15.71 4.30 -7.91
CA ARG A 576 -16.27 5.64 -7.65
C ARG A 576 -17.67 5.80 -8.26
N LEU A 577 -18.65 4.98 -7.87
CA LEU A 577 -20.02 5.14 -8.34
C LEU A 577 -20.72 6.31 -7.64
N PRO A 578 -21.62 7.05 -8.33
CA PRO A 578 -22.45 8.06 -7.70
C PRO A 578 -23.40 7.44 -6.66
N ILE A 579 -23.52 8.03 -5.48
CA ILE A 579 -24.47 7.57 -4.45
C ILE A 579 -25.90 7.79 -4.94
N THR A 580 -26.19 8.98 -5.48
CA THR A 580 -27.52 9.34 -6.03
C THR A 580 -27.62 8.80 -7.47
N ASN A 581 -27.74 7.49 -7.60
CA ASN A 581 -27.75 6.79 -8.87
C ASN A 581 -29.00 5.92 -9.00
N ARG A 582 -29.68 6.00 -10.16
CA ARG A 582 -30.83 5.15 -10.50
C ARG A 582 -30.54 4.13 -11.58
N TRP A 583 -29.32 4.16 -12.12
CA TRP A 583 -28.91 3.12 -13.04
C TRP A 583 -28.86 1.77 -12.31
N ARG A 584 -29.39 0.76 -12.95
CA ARG A 584 -29.32 -0.63 -12.50
C ARG A 584 -28.95 -1.49 -13.69
N GLU A 585 -28.02 -2.38 -13.48
CA GLU A 585 -27.69 -3.37 -14.49
C GLU A 585 -28.94 -4.23 -14.74
N ARG A 586 -29.41 -4.30 -15.98
CA ARG A 586 -30.62 -5.01 -16.36
C ARG A 586 -30.33 -5.92 -17.54
N SER A 587 -31.16 -6.98 -17.67
CA SER A 587 -31.19 -7.84 -18.85
C SER A 587 -31.69 -7.08 -20.07
#